data_5c6fe4e6feb183f6a5ce60d37b5e4134
#
_entry.id   5c6fe4e6feb183f6a5ce60d37b5e4134
#
_cell.length_a   1.000
_cell.length_b   1.000
_cell.length_c   1.000
_cell.angle_alpha   90.00
_cell.angle_beta   90.00
_cell.angle_gamma   90.00
#
_symmetry.space_group_name_H-M   'P 1'
#
loop_
_entity.id
_entity.type
_entity.pdbx_description
1 polymer ?
#
loop_
_entity_poly.entity_id
_entity_poly.type
_entity_poly.pdbx_seq_one_letter_code
_entity_poly.pdbx_strand_id
1 'polypeptide(L)'
;MESEKKEENAPNNEAAPTLKTKEDNMAKINNSIKENNGIKEFDLLFLIDATGSMGDYIRAAKEESENISTKLRTSYPEYNFQYGYVFYRDPIDSKSDIHEVINLTDNVNSLPEKIGKIKAQGGGDLPEDWVGAFKLANESISWRNGIKSIMHLADAGAHGKEFTLSDKYPEESAKLKDELMKCAKKNIKIFGYIIAEDARNSFNKCQELYKSYGGSYEICEFPKKEKKRYARREYKAESIDDEECCCDEDMDCNEREECYGDKDEDEDEDEEDDLNERFRDRVLDNVESML
;
A
#
# COMPACT_ATOMS: atom_id res chain seq x y z
N MET A 1 -48.07 -28.10 -6.99
CA MET A 1 -46.87 -27.79 -7.78
C MET A 1 -46.89 -26.29 -7.98
N GLU A 2 -46.35 -25.58 -7.00
CA GLU A 2 -46.14 -24.13 -7.07
C GLU A 2 -44.75 -23.86 -7.62
N SER A 3 -44.68 -23.12 -8.73
CA SER A 3 -43.46 -22.74 -9.39
C SER A 3 -42.91 -21.49 -8.71
N GLU A 4 -41.87 -21.64 -7.93
CA GLU A 4 -41.08 -20.51 -7.42
C GLU A 4 -40.43 -19.76 -8.59
N LYS A 5 -40.86 -18.52 -8.80
CA LYS A 5 -40.17 -17.58 -9.67
C LYS A 5 -38.95 -17.08 -8.94
N LYS A 6 -37.74 -17.45 -9.42
CA LYS A 6 -36.51 -16.78 -9.10
C LYS A 6 -36.57 -15.36 -9.70
N GLU A 7 -36.61 -14.36 -8.86
CA GLU A 7 -36.29 -13.00 -9.25
C GLU A 7 -34.80 -12.92 -9.58
N GLU A 8 -34.47 -12.81 -10.86
CA GLU A 8 -33.18 -12.40 -11.33
C GLU A 8 -32.94 -10.93 -10.90
N ASN A 9 -32.09 -10.70 -9.92
CA ASN A 9 -31.58 -9.37 -9.63
C ASN A 9 -30.78 -8.86 -10.85
N ALA A 10 -31.37 -7.96 -11.60
CA ALA A 10 -30.70 -7.22 -12.66
C ALA A 10 -29.50 -6.44 -12.05
N PRO A 11 -28.31 -6.42 -12.69
CA PRO A 11 -27.20 -5.64 -12.20
C PRO A 11 -27.60 -4.16 -12.15
N ASN A 12 -27.36 -3.54 -11.00
CA ASN A 12 -27.59 -2.12 -10.77
C ASN A 12 -26.69 -1.33 -11.75
N ASN A 13 -27.27 -0.85 -12.84
CA ASN A 13 -26.56 -0.12 -13.90
C ASN A 13 -26.44 1.35 -13.46
N GLU A 14 -25.72 1.60 -12.34
CA GLU A 14 -25.41 2.96 -11.91
C GLU A 14 -24.36 3.58 -12.82
N ALA A 15 -24.77 4.67 -13.48
CA ALA A 15 -23.92 5.39 -14.44
C ALA A 15 -22.66 6.00 -13.78
N ALA A 16 -21.58 6.14 -14.55
CA ALA A 16 -20.36 6.85 -14.15
C ALA A 16 -20.67 8.29 -13.68
N PRO A 17 -19.80 8.88 -12.82
CA PRO A 17 -19.99 10.26 -12.36
C PRO A 17 -20.12 11.23 -13.52
N THR A 18 -21.23 11.95 -13.56
CA THR A 18 -21.51 12.95 -14.60
C THR A 18 -20.74 14.24 -14.32
N LEU A 19 -20.66 15.14 -15.31
CA LEU A 19 -20.11 16.49 -15.15
C LEU A 19 -20.77 17.21 -13.96
N LYS A 20 -22.08 17.07 -13.80
CA LYS A 20 -22.86 17.62 -12.69
C LYS A 20 -22.38 17.09 -11.33
N THR A 21 -22.03 15.80 -11.23
CA THR A 21 -21.51 15.22 -9.98
C THR A 21 -20.16 15.84 -9.60
N LYS A 22 -19.31 16.14 -10.59
CA LYS A 22 -18.01 16.81 -10.36
C LYS A 22 -18.20 18.26 -9.90
N GLU A 23 -19.13 19.00 -10.51
CA GLU A 23 -19.48 20.36 -10.10
C GLU A 23 -20.03 20.40 -8.67
N ASP A 24 -20.91 19.46 -8.30
CA ASP A 24 -21.46 19.33 -6.96
C ASP A 24 -20.37 19.03 -5.92
N ASN A 25 -19.38 18.20 -6.27
CA ASN A 25 -18.24 17.91 -5.38
C ASN A 25 -17.33 19.14 -5.20
N MET A 26 -17.05 19.88 -6.27
CA MET A 26 -16.28 21.13 -6.16
C MET A 26 -17.00 22.19 -5.32
N ALA A 27 -18.32 22.28 -5.43
CA ALA A 27 -19.14 23.18 -4.61
C ALA A 27 -19.06 22.79 -3.11
N LYS A 28 -19.05 21.50 -2.78
CA LYS A 28 -18.87 21.00 -1.40
C LYS A 28 -17.49 21.37 -0.85
N ILE A 29 -16.43 21.17 -1.63
CA ILE A 29 -15.06 21.55 -1.24
C ILE A 29 -14.97 23.06 -0.95
N ASN A 30 -15.49 23.89 -1.85
CA ASN A 30 -15.47 25.33 -1.70
C ASN A 30 -16.28 25.82 -0.49
N ASN A 31 -17.38 25.16 -0.16
CA ASN A 31 -18.15 25.47 1.03
C ASN A 31 -17.41 25.05 2.31
N SER A 32 -16.80 23.88 2.32
CA SER A 32 -15.95 23.42 3.44
C SER A 32 -14.80 24.38 3.71
N ILE A 33 -14.13 24.88 2.67
CA ILE A 33 -13.06 25.89 2.81
C ILE A 33 -13.58 27.18 3.49
N LYS A 34 -14.80 27.64 3.12
CA LYS A 34 -15.40 28.82 3.73
C LYS A 34 -15.79 28.60 5.19
N GLU A 35 -16.37 27.44 5.50
CA GLU A 35 -16.76 27.05 6.86
C GLU A 35 -15.54 26.91 7.79
N ASN A 36 -14.38 26.48 7.26
CA ASN A 36 -13.14 26.29 8.00
C ASN A 36 -12.19 27.51 7.97
N ASN A 37 -12.72 28.72 7.83
CA ASN A 37 -11.91 29.95 7.82
C ASN A 37 -10.77 29.97 6.77
N GLY A 38 -11.00 29.35 5.62
CA GLY A 38 -10.02 29.27 4.54
C GLY A 38 -9.08 28.05 4.61
N ILE A 39 -9.14 27.25 5.66
CA ILE A 39 -8.35 26.03 5.78
C ILE A 39 -8.95 24.95 4.87
N LYS A 40 -8.12 24.35 4.05
CA LYS A 40 -8.48 23.26 3.14
C LYS A 40 -8.34 21.91 3.84
N GLU A 41 -9.29 21.03 3.67
CA GLU A 41 -9.22 19.65 4.20
C GLU A 41 -8.55 18.71 3.20
N PHE A 42 -7.63 17.88 3.69
CA PHE A 42 -7.00 16.84 2.91
C PHE A 42 -6.99 15.52 3.69
N ASP A 43 -7.66 14.50 3.14
CA ASP A 43 -7.76 13.17 3.71
C ASP A 43 -6.89 12.19 2.93
N LEU A 44 -5.94 11.56 3.61
CA LEU A 44 -5.02 10.58 3.06
C LEU A 44 -5.26 9.21 3.71
N LEU A 45 -5.74 8.25 2.93
CA LEU A 45 -5.94 6.87 3.36
C LEU A 45 -4.88 5.97 2.74
N PHE A 46 -4.19 5.21 3.58
CA PHE A 46 -3.33 4.11 3.15
C PHE A 46 -4.14 2.81 3.14
N LEU A 47 -4.20 2.17 2.00
CA LEU A 47 -4.82 0.87 1.78
C LEU A 47 -3.70 -0.13 1.54
N ILE A 48 -3.37 -0.96 2.55
CA ILE A 48 -2.16 -1.76 2.56
C ILE A 48 -2.52 -3.24 2.67
N ASP A 49 -2.04 -4.01 1.70
CA ASP A 49 -1.96 -5.44 1.83
C ASP A 49 -1.12 -5.81 3.06
N ALA A 50 -1.66 -6.66 3.93
CA ALA A 50 -1.01 -7.04 5.18
C ALA A 50 -0.67 -8.53 5.24
N THR A 51 -0.49 -9.15 4.08
CA THR A 51 0.04 -10.51 3.97
C THR A 51 1.52 -10.59 4.35
N GLY A 52 2.05 -11.80 4.48
CA GLY A 52 3.38 -12.03 5.06
C GLY A 52 4.52 -11.29 4.37
N SER A 53 4.45 -11.15 3.04
CA SER A 53 5.44 -10.48 2.19
C SER A 53 5.49 -8.95 2.37
N MET A 54 4.44 -8.35 2.97
CA MET A 54 4.30 -6.90 3.10
C MET A 54 4.86 -6.33 4.42
N GLY A 55 5.56 -7.13 5.22
CA GLY A 55 6.05 -6.73 6.55
C GLY A 55 6.87 -5.44 6.55
N ASP A 56 7.79 -5.30 5.62
CA ASP A 56 8.68 -4.13 5.49
C ASP A 56 7.90 -2.86 5.14
N TYR A 57 6.86 -2.96 4.30
CA TYR A 57 6.02 -1.82 3.92
C TYR A 57 5.11 -1.36 5.06
N ILE A 58 4.62 -2.30 5.90
CA ILE A 58 3.88 -1.96 7.12
C ILE A 58 4.79 -1.24 8.11
N ARG A 59 6.04 -1.70 8.24
CA ARG A 59 7.05 -1.05 9.07
C ARG A 59 7.39 0.35 8.55
N ALA A 60 7.66 0.51 7.26
CA ALA A 60 7.90 1.81 6.64
C ALA A 60 6.72 2.78 6.85
N ALA A 61 5.48 2.31 6.69
CA ALA A 61 4.28 3.11 6.96
C ALA A 61 4.20 3.56 8.42
N LYS A 62 4.61 2.71 9.37
CA LYS A 62 4.67 3.05 10.80
C LYS A 62 5.73 4.12 11.08
N GLU A 63 6.95 3.91 10.60
CA GLU A 63 8.11 4.74 10.92
C GLU A 63 8.04 6.10 10.23
N GLU A 64 7.53 6.15 9.01
CA GLU A 64 7.42 7.39 8.24
C GLU A 64 6.12 8.18 8.46
N SER A 65 5.14 7.65 9.20
CA SER A 65 3.87 8.33 9.42
C SER A 65 4.01 9.72 10.04
N GLU A 66 4.90 9.88 11.02
CA GLU A 66 5.18 11.18 11.67
C GLU A 66 5.98 12.11 10.76
N ASN A 67 6.98 11.60 10.05
CA ASN A 67 7.83 12.37 9.13
C ASN A 67 7.01 12.94 7.96
N ILE A 68 6.17 12.11 7.32
CA ILE A 68 5.25 12.51 6.26
C ILE A 68 4.33 13.63 6.76
N SER A 69 3.70 13.41 7.92
CA SER A 69 2.79 14.40 8.48
C SER A 69 3.47 15.71 8.81
N THR A 70 4.65 15.68 9.41
CA THR A 70 5.42 16.86 9.76
C THR A 70 5.81 17.66 8.52
N LYS A 71 6.33 16.99 7.48
CA LYS A 71 6.68 17.63 6.21
C LYS A 71 5.46 18.29 5.56
N LEU A 72 4.35 17.56 5.43
CA LEU A 72 3.13 18.10 4.78
C LEU A 72 2.56 19.30 5.54
N ARG A 73 2.46 19.24 6.87
CA ARG A 73 1.95 20.36 7.68
C ARG A 73 2.85 21.58 7.65
N THR A 74 4.16 21.36 7.55
CA THR A 74 5.13 22.47 7.49
C THR A 74 5.13 23.12 6.12
N SER A 75 5.09 22.32 5.05
CA SER A 75 5.13 22.83 3.66
C SER A 75 3.80 23.45 3.23
N TYR A 76 2.68 22.95 3.76
CA TYR A 76 1.32 23.33 3.33
C TYR A 76 0.43 23.67 4.53
N PRO A 77 0.74 24.76 5.28
CA PRO A 77 0.03 25.11 6.51
C PRO A 77 -1.43 25.52 6.30
N GLU A 78 -1.84 25.81 5.05
CA GLU A 78 -3.23 26.09 4.70
C GLU A 78 -4.10 24.82 4.58
N TYR A 79 -3.50 23.62 4.71
CA TYR A 79 -4.20 22.36 4.69
C TYR A 79 -4.28 21.71 6.06
N ASN A 80 -5.46 21.20 6.40
CA ASN A 80 -5.66 20.31 7.54
C ASN A 80 -5.64 18.87 7.04
N PHE A 81 -4.52 18.19 7.25
CA PHE A 81 -4.34 16.80 6.87
C PHE A 81 -4.88 15.85 7.94
N GLN A 82 -5.59 14.81 7.49
CA GLN A 82 -5.90 13.62 8.28
C GLN A 82 -5.40 12.36 7.58
N TYR A 83 -4.97 11.39 8.38
CA TYR A 83 -4.37 10.15 7.93
C TYR A 83 -5.15 8.97 8.47
N GLY A 84 -5.42 7.98 7.63
CA GLY A 84 -6.08 6.74 8.00
C GLY A 84 -5.43 5.54 7.32
N TYR A 85 -5.71 4.34 7.83
CA TYR A 85 -5.15 3.10 7.30
C TYR A 85 -6.24 2.03 7.25
N VAL A 86 -6.24 1.25 6.18
CA VAL A 86 -6.95 -0.01 6.05
C VAL A 86 -5.92 -1.07 5.70
N PHE A 87 -5.80 -2.06 6.54
CA PHE A 87 -4.98 -3.25 6.30
C PHE A 87 -5.90 -4.40 5.95
N TYR A 88 -5.57 -5.14 4.91
CA TYR A 88 -6.41 -6.24 4.42
C TYR A 88 -5.58 -7.48 4.12
N ARG A 89 -6.22 -8.65 4.18
CA ARG A 89 -5.67 -9.97 3.87
C ARG A 89 -6.74 -10.80 3.21
N ASP A 90 -6.38 -11.99 2.70
CA ASP A 90 -7.35 -12.91 2.13
C ASP A 90 -8.25 -13.53 3.22
N PRO A 91 -9.57 -13.65 2.97
CA PRO A 91 -10.50 -14.40 3.82
C PRO A 91 -10.15 -15.88 4.01
N ILE A 92 -9.34 -16.47 3.12
CA ILE A 92 -8.87 -17.86 3.22
C ILE A 92 -7.91 -18.04 4.40
N ASP A 93 -7.12 -17.01 4.73
CA ASP A 93 -6.04 -17.11 5.69
C ASP A 93 -6.50 -17.19 7.13
N SER A 94 -7.57 -16.49 7.47
CA SER A 94 -8.14 -16.48 8.82
C SER A 94 -9.59 -16.00 8.77
N LYS A 95 -10.44 -16.58 9.63
CA LYS A 95 -11.79 -16.05 9.84
C LYS A 95 -11.84 -14.85 10.79
N SER A 96 -10.75 -14.58 11.47
CA SER A 96 -10.55 -13.43 12.36
C SER A 96 -9.36 -12.61 11.86
N ASP A 97 -9.43 -11.30 11.98
CA ASP A 97 -8.34 -10.37 11.69
C ASP A 97 -7.98 -10.22 10.19
N ILE A 98 -8.99 -10.40 9.31
CA ILE A 98 -8.82 -10.22 7.86
C ILE A 98 -8.57 -8.74 7.54
N HIS A 99 -9.20 -7.85 8.30
CA HIS A 99 -9.12 -6.41 8.09
C HIS A 99 -8.90 -5.66 9.40
N GLU A 100 -8.03 -4.66 9.38
CA GLU A 100 -7.91 -3.68 10.45
C GLU A 100 -8.08 -2.28 9.87
N VAL A 101 -8.81 -1.42 10.62
CA VAL A 101 -9.11 -0.06 10.21
C VAL A 101 -8.64 0.95 11.26
N ILE A 102 -7.81 1.87 10.86
CA ILE A 102 -7.48 3.09 11.59
C ILE A 102 -8.15 4.25 10.87
N ASN A 103 -9.23 4.77 11.44
CA ASN A 103 -9.97 5.87 10.81
C ASN A 103 -9.14 7.16 10.72
N LEU A 104 -9.55 8.07 9.86
CA LEU A 104 -8.90 9.35 9.66
C LEU A 104 -8.69 10.10 10.98
N THR A 105 -7.48 10.56 11.20
CA THR A 105 -7.08 11.32 12.40
C THR A 105 -6.00 12.34 12.07
N ASP A 106 -6.02 13.47 12.77
CA ASP A 106 -4.94 14.44 12.79
C ASP A 106 -3.93 14.18 13.93
N ASN A 107 -4.25 13.27 14.85
CA ASN A 107 -3.36 12.83 15.92
C ASN A 107 -2.36 11.78 15.40
N VAL A 108 -1.35 12.23 14.68
CA VAL A 108 -0.33 11.38 14.06
C VAL A 108 0.54 10.64 15.10
N ASN A 109 0.77 11.24 16.27
CA ASN A 109 1.58 10.60 17.32
C ASN A 109 0.98 9.27 17.83
N SER A 110 -0.32 9.02 17.57
CA SER A 110 -0.96 7.76 17.92
C SER A 110 -0.84 6.68 16.83
N LEU A 111 -0.38 7.04 15.64
CA LEU A 111 -0.33 6.11 14.49
C LEU A 111 0.74 5.04 14.66
N PRO A 112 2.00 5.34 15.07
CA PRO A 112 3.02 4.29 15.22
C PRO A 112 2.61 3.17 16.17
N GLU A 113 1.95 3.50 17.29
CA GLU A 113 1.45 2.49 18.22
C GLU A 113 0.34 1.63 17.62
N LYS A 114 -0.59 2.24 16.87
CA LYS A 114 -1.70 1.52 16.24
C LYS A 114 -1.21 0.64 15.10
N ILE A 115 -0.36 1.16 14.21
CA ILE A 115 0.21 0.42 13.08
C ILE A 115 1.13 -0.70 13.60
N GLY A 116 1.88 -0.47 14.67
CA GLY A 116 2.76 -1.47 15.28
C GLY A 116 2.05 -2.70 15.85
N LYS A 117 0.71 -2.67 15.97
CA LYS A 117 -0.10 -3.84 16.35
C LYS A 117 -0.47 -4.72 15.15
N ILE A 118 -0.33 -4.19 13.93
CA ILE A 118 -0.62 -4.90 12.70
C ILE A 118 0.49 -5.92 12.44
N LYS A 119 0.09 -7.14 12.13
CA LYS A 119 1.02 -8.22 11.82
C LYS A 119 0.94 -8.53 10.33
N ALA A 120 2.08 -8.60 9.67
CA ALA A 120 2.16 -9.19 8.35
C ALA A 120 1.98 -10.71 8.50
N GLN A 121 0.87 -11.24 7.97
CA GLN A 121 0.55 -12.67 8.09
C GLN A 121 -0.46 -13.08 7.02
N GLY A 122 -0.46 -14.37 6.65
CA GLY A 122 -1.32 -14.88 5.60
C GLY A 122 -0.62 -14.88 4.23
N GLY A 123 -1.39 -14.97 3.15
CA GLY A 123 -0.87 -15.13 1.79
C GLY A 123 -0.84 -16.58 1.34
N GLY A 124 -1.91 -17.35 1.60
CA GLY A 124 -2.04 -18.77 1.24
C GLY A 124 -2.24 -19.03 -0.24
N ASP A 125 -2.79 -18.08 -0.97
CA ASP A 125 -2.83 -18.04 -2.44
C ASP A 125 -2.55 -16.58 -2.91
N LEU A 126 -2.38 -16.38 -4.22
CA LEU A 126 -1.88 -15.12 -4.76
C LEU A 126 -2.89 -13.97 -4.78
N PRO A 127 -4.19 -14.17 -5.08
CA PRO A 127 -5.16 -13.08 -5.04
C PRO A 127 -5.53 -12.70 -3.61
N GLU A 128 -5.75 -11.40 -3.38
CA GLU A 128 -6.06 -10.84 -2.07
C GLU A 128 -7.40 -10.07 -2.08
N ASP A 129 -7.96 -9.78 -0.89
CA ASP A 129 -9.29 -9.18 -0.73
C ASP A 129 -9.31 -7.66 -1.01
N TRP A 130 -9.09 -7.26 -2.24
CA TRP A 130 -9.25 -5.87 -2.65
C TRP A 130 -10.70 -5.38 -2.52
N VAL A 131 -11.67 -6.27 -2.68
CA VAL A 131 -13.09 -5.93 -2.52
C VAL A 131 -13.38 -5.47 -1.10
N GLY A 132 -12.99 -6.26 -0.10
CA GLY A 132 -13.15 -5.90 1.31
C GLY A 132 -12.40 -4.62 1.67
N ALA A 133 -11.18 -4.46 1.15
CA ALA A 133 -10.37 -3.27 1.33
C ALA A 133 -11.06 -1.99 0.83
N PHE A 134 -11.51 -1.95 -0.43
CA PHE A 134 -12.23 -0.80 -1.00
C PHE A 134 -13.61 -0.60 -0.38
N LYS A 135 -14.30 -1.67 0.02
CA LYS A 135 -15.55 -1.57 0.78
C LYS A 135 -15.34 -0.85 2.11
N LEU A 136 -14.30 -1.20 2.87
CA LEU A 136 -13.96 -0.53 4.12
C LEU A 136 -13.58 0.94 3.89
N ALA A 137 -12.83 1.25 2.84
CA ALA A 137 -12.53 2.61 2.45
C ALA A 137 -13.81 3.42 2.13
N ASN A 138 -14.83 2.77 1.59
CA ASN A 138 -16.11 3.40 1.31
C ASN A 138 -17.03 3.55 2.53
N GLU A 139 -17.08 2.55 3.40
CA GLU A 139 -18.13 2.44 4.42
C GLU A 139 -17.64 2.81 5.83
N SER A 140 -16.34 2.54 6.14
CA SER A 140 -15.80 2.69 7.48
C SER A 140 -14.96 3.96 7.69
N ILE A 141 -14.51 4.59 6.60
CA ILE A 141 -13.71 5.81 6.67
C ILE A 141 -14.60 7.05 6.68
N SER A 142 -14.38 7.91 7.67
CA SER A 142 -15.13 9.17 7.88
C SER A 142 -14.57 10.30 7.00
N TRP A 143 -14.70 10.15 5.67
CA TRP A 143 -14.24 11.13 4.70
C TRP A 143 -14.85 12.51 4.91
N ARG A 144 -14.01 13.56 4.97
CA ARG A 144 -14.45 14.96 4.99
C ARG A 144 -14.81 15.47 3.59
N ASN A 145 -15.24 16.73 3.49
CA ASN A 145 -15.63 17.32 2.20
C ASN A 145 -14.47 17.93 1.39
N GLY A 146 -13.22 17.74 1.84
CA GLY A 146 -12.03 18.23 1.17
C GLY A 146 -11.48 17.32 0.07
N ILE A 147 -10.19 17.44 -0.18
CA ILE A 147 -9.43 16.57 -1.09
C ILE A 147 -9.30 15.20 -0.44
N LYS A 148 -9.47 14.14 -1.24
CA LYS A 148 -9.45 12.75 -0.78
C LYS A 148 -8.50 11.94 -1.64
N SER A 149 -7.62 11.19 -0.99
CA SER A 149 -6.69 10.28 -1.69
C SER A 149 -6.60 8.93 -1.00
N ILE A 150 -6.44 7.89 -1.82
CA ILE A 150 -6.06 6.55 -1.40
C ILE A 150 -4.68 6.24 -1.97
N MET A 151 -3.76 5.82 -1.11
CA MET A 151 -2.49 5.19 -1.46
C MET A 151 -2.65 3.68 -1.28
N HIS A 152 -2.81 2.95 -2.38
CA HIS A 152 -3.05 1.51 -2.36
C HIS A 152 -1.76 0.75 -2.67
N LEU A 153 -1.24 0.02 -1.68
CA LEU A 153 -0.01 -0.76 -1.77
C LEU A 153 -0.34 -2.25 -1.77
N ALA A 154 0.11 -2.98 -2.80
CA ALA A 154 -0.06 -4.42 -2.89
C ALA A 154 1.05 -5.10 -3.71
N ASP A 155 1.43 -6.30 -3.30
CA ASP A 155 2.32 -7.19 -4.04
C ASP A 155 1.56 -8.31 -4.76
N ALA A 156 0.30 -8.55 -4.41
CA ALA A 156 -0.58 -9.53 -5.02
C ALA A 156 -1.82 -8.88 -5.66
N GLY A 157 -2.40 -9.56 -6.66
CA GLY A 157 -3.56 -9.07 -7.41
C GLY A 157 -4.88 -9.27 -6.67
N ALA A 158 -5.96 -8.72 -7.24
CA ALA A 158 -7.30 -8.87 -6.71
C ALA A 158 -7.93 -10.22 -7.11
N HIS A 159 -8.84 -10.71 -6.26
CA HIS A 159 -9.79 -11.76 -6.64
C HIS A 159 -10.71 -11.32 -7.79
N GLY A 160 -11.21 -12.30 -8.53
CA GLY A 160 -12.10 -12.13 -9.67
C GLY A 160 -11.46 -12.47 -11.01
N LYS A 161 -12.19 -13.19 -11.85
CA LYS A 161 -11.69 -13.73 -13.12
C LYS A 161 -11.15 -12.67 -14.10
N GLU A 162 -11.54 -11.40 -13.96
CA GLU A 162 -11.04 -10.31 -14.80
C GLU A 162 -9.65 -9.83 -14.35
N PHE A 163 -9.31 -10.06 -13.08
CA PHE A 163 -8.06 -9.66 -12.45
C PHE A 163 -7.08 -10.82 -12.40
N THR A 164 -7.58 -12.02 -12.02
CA THR A 164 -6.80 -13.24 -11.89
C THR A 164 -7.51 -14.39 -12.63
N LEU A 165 -6.88 -14.94 -13.68
CA LEU A 165 -7.51 -15.87 -14.63
C LEU A 165 -8.01 -17.19 -14.02
N SER A 166 -7.33 -17.72 -13.02
CA SER A 166 -7.66 -19.01 -12.38
C SER A 166 -8.14 -18.85 -10.94
N ASP A 167 -8.86 -17.76 -10.68
CA ASP A 167 -9.35 -17.42 -9.35
C ASP A 167 -10.52 -18.30 -8.89
N LYS A 168 -10.57 -18.55 -7.58
CA LYS A 168 -11.64 -19.32 -6.92
C LYS A 168 -12.91 -18.50 -6.68
N TYR A 169 -12.82 -17.16 -6.73
CA TYR A 169 -13.90 -16.21 -6.45
C TYR A 169 -14.21 -15.34 -7.68
N PRO A 170 -14.67 -15.94 -8.79
CA PRO A 170 -14.86 -15.21 -10.06
C PRO A 170 -15.87 -14.05 -9.97
N GLU A 171 -16.80 -14.09 -9.01
CA GLU A 171 -17.81 -13.07 -8.77
C GLU A 171 -17.25 -11.79 -8.13
N GLU A 172 -16.06 -11.83 -7.54
CA GLU A 172 -15.42 -10.66 -6.91
C GLU A 172 -15.14 -9.55 -7.93
N SER A 173 -14.97 -9.89 -9.21
CA SER A 173 -14.82 -8.88 -10.28
C SER A 173 -15.94 -7.85 -10.31
N ALA A 174 -17.20 -8.28 -10.16
CA ALA A 174 -18.34 -7.36 -10.16
C ALA A 174 -18.35 -6.48 -8.89
N LYS A 175 -18.08 -7.08 -7.75
CA LYS A 175 -18.04 -6.39 -6.46
C LYS A 175 -16.95 -5.32 -6.43
N LEU A 176 -15.74 -5.63 -6.92
CA LEU A 176 -14.64 -4.66 -6.97
C LEU A 176 -14.98 -3.46 -7.88
N LYS A 177 -15.63 -3.71 -9.02
CA LYS A 177 -16.11 -2.65 -9.90
C LYS A 177 -17.09 -1.70 -9.18
N ASP A 178 -18.01 -2.25 -8.41
CA ASP A 178 -18.99 -1.46 -7.64
C ASP A 178 -18.28 -0.61 -6.58
N GLU A 179 -17.30 -1.15 -5.86
CA GLU A 179 -16.56 -0.41 -4.86
C GLU A 179 -15.70 0.70 -5.48
N LEU A 180 -15.04 0.44 -6.60
CA LEU A 180 -14.30 1.47 -7.35
C LEU A 180 -15.23 2.59 -7.86
N MET A 181 -16.42 2.25 -8.34
CA MET A 181 -17.42 3.24 -8.75
C MET A 181 -17.86 4.13 -7.57
N LYS A 182 -18.06 3.55 -6.38
CA LYS A 182 -18.37 4.32 -5.17
C LYS A 182 -17.25 5.30 -4.80
N CYS A 183 -15.98 4.87 -4.89
CA CYS A 183 -14.84 5.77 -4.70
C CYS A 183 -14.81 6.92 -5.72
N ALA A 184 -15.06 6.63 -7.00
CA ALA A 184 -15.12 7.64 -8.05
C ALA A 184 -16.26 8.66 -7.80
N LYS A 185 -17.43 8.22 -7.37
CA LYS A 185 -18.55 9.10 -6.97
C LYS A 185 -18.20 10.02 -5.80
N LYS A 186 -17.32 9.58 -4.90
CA LYS A 186 -16.81 10.40 -3.79
C LYS A 186 -15.66 11.33 -4.20
N ASN A 187 -15.25 11.31 -5.47
CA ASN A 187 -14.11 12.06 -6.00
C ASN A 187 -12.79 11.76 -5.25
N ILE A 188 -12.56 10.49 -4.95
CA ILE A 188 -11.31 10.05 -4.33
C ILE A 188 -10.27 9.86 -5.45
N LYS A 189 -9.06 10.41 -5.32
CA LYS A 189 -7.93 10.10 -6.19
C LYS A 189 -7.22 8.86 -5.66
N ILE A 190 -6.86 7.93 -6.54
CA ILE A 190 -6.18 6.70 -6.15
C ILE A 190 -4.78 6.66 -6.77
N PHE A 191 -3.79 6.33 -5.95
CA PHE A 191 -2.44 5.99 -6.36
C PHE A 191 -2.21 4.51 -6.03
N GLY A 192 -2.01 3.69 -7.06
CA GLY A 192 -1.74 2.27 -6.93
C GLY A 192 -0.25 2.00 -6.98
N TYR A 193 0.33 1.47 -5.91
CA TYR A 193 1.74 1.14 -5.81
C TYR A 193 1.96 -0.34 -6.07
N ILE A 194 2.56 -0.65 -7.20
CA ILE A 194 2.93 -2.02 -7.57
C ILE A 194 4.20 -2.39 -6.81
N ILE A 195 4.07 -3.30 -5.86
CA ILE A 195 5.20 -3.83 -5.08
C ILE A 195 5.82 -5.03 -5.81
N ALA A 196 4.98 -5.93 -6.36
CA ALA A 196 5.42 -7.06 -7.16
C ALA A 196 4.65 -7.17 -8.48
N GLU A 197 5.23 -7.92 -9.43
CA GLU A 197 4.67 -8.05 -10.78
C GLU A 197 3.29 -8.72 -10.78
N ASP A 198 3.02 -9.60 -9.81
CA ASP A 198 1.75 -10.32 -9.70
C ASP A 198 0.54 -9.39 -9.47
N ALA A 199 0.75 -8.22 -8.86
CA ALA A 199 -0.30 -7.21 -8.69
C ALA A 199 -0.59 -6.39 -9.96
N ARG A 200 0.33 -6.34 -10.93
CA ARG A 200 0.30 -5.40 -12.07
C ARG A 200 -0.97 -5.49 -12.90
N ASN A 201 -1.42 -6.70 -13.22
CA ASN A 201 -2.64 -6.88 -14.02
C ASN A 201 -3.86 -6.26 -13.33
N SER A 202 -4.00 -6.47 -12.02
CA SER A 202 -5.10 -5.94 -11.22
C SER A 202 -5.06 -4.42 -11.15
N PHE A 203 -3.88 -3.82 -10.93
CA PHE A 203 -3.73 -2.36 -10.94
C PHE A 203 -4.08 -1.75 -12.30
N ASN A 204 -3.61 -2.32 -13.40
CA ASN A 204 -3.91 -1.85 -14.75
C ASN A 204 -5.43 -1.89 -15.01
N LYS A 205 -6.08 -2.99 -14.69
CA LYS A 205 -7.53 -3.15 -14.84
C LYS A 205 -8.32 -2.17 -13.98
N CYS A 206 -7.93 -2.00 -12.71
CA CYS A 206 -8.54 -1.00 -11.84
C CYS A 206 -8.38 0.41 -12.37
N GLN A 207 -7.22 0.77 -12.93
CA GLN A 207 -6.98 2.08 -13.53
C GLN A 207 -7.91 2.30 -14.74
N GLU A 208 -8.02 1.33 -15.66
CA GLU A 208 -8.91 1.41 -16.82
C GLU A 208 -10.37 1.63 -16.41
N LEU A 209 -10.84 0.81 -15.46
CA LEU A 209 -12.21 0.89 -14.92
C LEU A 209 -12.46 2.23 -14.24
N TYR A 210 -11.55 2.65 -13.36
CA TYR A 210 -11.71 3.88 -12.59
C TYR A 210 -11.74 5.12 -13.48
N LYS A 211 -10.90 5.16 -14.52
CA LYS A 211 -10.93 6.21 -15.54
C LYS A 211 -12.27 6.22 -16.31
N SER A 212 -12.84 5.04 -16.59
CA SER A 212 -14.15 4.95 -17.23
C SER A 212 -15.29 5.50 -16.36
N TYR A 213 -15.13 5.45 -15.04
CA TYR A 213 -16.04 6.07 -14.07
C TYR A 213 -15.78 7.57 -13.86
N GLY A 214 -14.83 8.16 -14.59
CA GLY A 214 -14.44 9.56 -14.49
C GLY A 214 -13.56 9.89 -13.28
N GLY A 215 -13.03 8.88 -12.60
CA GLY A 215 -12.08 9.02 -11.50
C GLY A 215 -10.63 9.20 -11.97
N SER A 216 -9.75 9.62 -11.06
CA SER A 216 -8.31 9.69 -11.26
C SER A 216 -7.62 8.52 -10.55
N TYR A 217 -6.97 7.66 -11.32
CA TYR A 217 -6.18 6.54 -10.82
C TYR A 217 -4.81 6.57 -11.48
N GLU A 218 -3.77 6.71 -10.70
CA GLU A 218 -2.39 6.71 -11.16
C GLU A 218 -1.67 5.45 -10.65
N ILE A 219 -0.86 4.84 -11.50
CA ILE A 219 -0.05 3.67 -11.14
C ILE A 219 1.36 4.17 -10.88
N CYS A 220 1.88 3.83 -9.72
CA CYS A 220 3.22 4.13 -9.27
C CYS A 220 3.99 2.82 -9.11
N GLU A 221 5.18 2.76 -9.64
CA GLU A 221 6.09 1.66 -9.36
C GLU A 221 6.94 2.04 -8.16
N PHE A 222 7.06 1.13 -7.20
CA PHE A 222 8.11 1.25 -6.22
C PHE A 222 9.44 1.00 -6.97
N PRO A 223 10.39 1.93 -6.91
CA PRO A 223 11.65 1.75 -7.59
C PRO A 223 12.29 0.44 -7.08
N LYS A 224 12.59 -0.48 -8.02
CA LYS A 224 13.34 -1.68 -7.69
C LYS A 224 14.68 -1.24 -7.09
N LYS A 225 15.15 -1.94 -6.04
CA LYS A 225 16.51 -1.75 -5.54
C LYS A 225 17.46 -1.70 -6.73
N GLU A 226 18.15 -0.60 -6.95
CA GLU A 226 19.36 -0.64 -7.74
C GLU A 226 20.32 -1.51 -6.95
N LYS A 227 20.56 -2.76 -7.43
CA LYS A 227 21.62 -3.56 -6.87
C LYS A 227 22.89 -2.72 -7.01
N LYS A 228 23.32 -2.09 -5.92
CA LYS A 228 24.65 -1.47 -5.87
C LYS A 228 25.58 -2.56 -6.37
N ARG A 229 26.05 -2.45 -7.61
CA ARG A 229 27.12 -3.30 -8.12
C ARG A 229 28.32 -2.93 -7.28
N TYR A 230 28.49 -3.64 -6.17
CA TYR A 230 29.75 -3.64 -5.49
C TYR A 230 30.76 -4.07 -6.57
N ALA A 231 31.54 -3.11 -7.04
CA ALA A 231 32.72 -3.42 -7.84
C ALA A 231 33.50 -4.42 -7.00
N ARG A 232 33.45 -5.67 -7.43
CA ARG A 232 34.25 -6.73 -6.84
C ARG A 232 35.69 -6.15 -6.82
N ARG A 233 36.15 -5.65 -5.66
CA ARG A 233 37.52 -5.31 -5.47
C ARG A 233 38.25 -6.62 -5.77
N GLU A 234 38.83 -6.70 -6.97
CA GLU A 234 39.80 -7.69 -7.26
C GLU A 234 40.92 -7.45 -6.23
N TYR A 235 40.86 -8.21 -5.16
CA TYR A 235 42.05 -8.42 -4.36
C TYR A 235 43.05 -9.05 -5.33
N LYS A 236 43.97 -8.22 -5.90
CA LYS A 236 45.19 -8.70 -6.42
C LYS A 236 45.85 -9.40 -5.23
N ALA A 237 45.87 -10.72 -5.30
CA ALA A 237 46.77 -11.50 -4.47
C ALA A 237 48.15 -11.04 -4.85
N GLU A 238 48.70 -10.06 -4.13
CA GLU A 238 50.12 -9.86 -4.10
C GLU A 238 50.67 -11.14 -3.47
N SER A 239 51.53 -11.80 -4.24
CA SER A 239 52.26 -13.00 -3.87
C SER A 239 52.87 -12.81 -2.48
N ILE A 240 52.26 -13.45 -1.49
CA ILE A 240 52.93 -13.68 -0.20
C ILE A 240 53.85 -14.87 -0.48
N ASP A 241 55.16 -14.58 -0.46
CA ASP A 241 56.19 -15.57 -0.54
C ASP A 241 55.98 -16.64 0.53
N ASP A 242 56.11 -17.91 0.09
CA ASP A 242 56.04 -19.10 0.93
C ASP A 242 57.16 -19.07 1.98
N GLU A 243 56.89 -18.54 3.18
CA GLU A 243 57.69 -18.88 4.35
C GLU A 243 56.82 -18.98 5.60
N GLU A 244 56.79 -20.22 6.13
CA GLU A 244 56.40 -20.64 7.48
C GLU A 244 54.95 -20.61 7.87
N CYS A 245 54.21 -21.60 7.38
CA CYS A 245 53.03 -22.10 8.09
C CYS A 245 53.51 -23.13 9.15
N CYS A 246 53.73 -22.67 10.38
CA CYS A 246 53.90 -23.54 11.53
C CYS A 246 52.53 -24.13 11.93
N CYS A 247 52.15 -25.22 11.26
CA CYS A 247 51.06 -26.06 11.74
C CYS A 247 51.70 -27.20 12.55
N ASP A 248 51.60 -27.13 13.86
CA ASP A 248 51.88 -28.26 14.74
C ASP A 248 50.83 -29.36 14.46
N GLU A 249 51.30 -30.59 14.29
CA GLU A 249 50.53 -31.76 13.80
C GLU A 249 49.51 -32.33 14.82
N ASP A 250 49.11 -31.63 15.88
CA ASP A 250 48.32 -32.15 16.98
C ASP A 250 47.03 -31.36 17.31
N MET A 251 46.43 -30.61 16.37
CA MET A 251 45.13 -29.95 16.61
C MET A 251 43.98 -30.67 15.90
N ASP A 252 43.06 -31.15 16.73
CA ASP A 252 41.82 -31.82 16.40
C ASP A 252 40.92 -30.92 15.51
N CYS A 253 40.42 -31.47 14.38
CA CYS A 253 39.68 -30.75 13.35
C CYS A 253 38.27 -30.29 13.75
N ASN A 254 37.92 -30.26 15.04
CA ASN A 254 36.58 -29.92 15.52
C ASN A 254 36.37 -28.45 15.95
N GLU A 255 37.41 -27.59 15.88
CA GLU A 255 37.27 -26.15 16.28
C GLU A 255 37.27 -25.16 15.08
N ARG A 256 36.76 -25.56 13.92
CA ARG A 256 36.66 -24.67 12.74
C ARG A 256 35.34 -23.88 12.62
N GLU A 257 34.55 -23.80 13.67
CA GLU A 257 33.25 -23.09 13.63
C GLU A 257 33.29 -21.62 14.10
N GLU A 258 34.41 -21.05 14.48
CA GLU A 258 34.42 -19.68 15.06
C GLU A 258 35.09 -18.59 14.20
N CYS A 259 35.26 -18.77 12.90
CA CYS A 259 35.84 -17.72 12.04
C CYS A 259 34.88 -17.14 10.98
N TYR A 260 33.60 -17.38 11.06
CA TYR A 260 32.59 -16.61 10.33
C TYR A 260 31.96 -15.62 11.29
N GLY A 261 32.70 -14.58 11.64
CA GLY A 261 32.21 -13.46 12.40
C GLY A 261 31.22 -12.62 11.58
N ASP A 262 30.11 -12.37 12.18
CA ASP A 262 29.17 -11.30 12.02
C ASP A 262 29.53 -10.24 10.97
N LYS A 263 28.94 -10.33 9.77
CA LYS A 263 28.99 -9.29 8.73
C LYS A 263 27.64 -9.03 8.07
N ASP A 264 26.55 -9.63 8.55
CA ASP A 264 25.27 -9.54 7.88
C ASP A 264 24.30 -8.55 8.56
N GLU A 265 24.60 -8.03 9.77
CA GLU A 265 23.72 -7.10 10.49
C GLU A 265 23.78 -5.66 9.93
N ASP A 266 24.94 -5.20 9.43
CA ASP A 266 25.10 -3.84 8.91
C ASP A 266 24.47 -3.65 7.51
N GLU A 267 24.31 -4.71 6.72
CA GLU A 267 23.68 -4.63 5.38
C GLU A 267 22.16 -4.51 5.45
N ASP A 268 21.53 -5.08 6.47
CA ASP A 268 20.09 -5.05 6.66
C ASP A 268 19.61 -3.65 7.12
N GLU A 269 20.38 -2.93 7.95
CA GLU A 269 20.05 -1.56 8.39
C GLU A 269 20.09 -0.55 7.23
N ASP A 270 21.10 -0.62 6.36
CA ASP A 270 21.19 0.24 5.16
C ASP A 270 20.04 0.00 4.17
N GLU A 271 19.51 -1.22 4.11
CA GLU A 271 18.39 -1.58 3.23
C GLU A 271 17.05 -1.08 3.75
N GLU A 272 16.87 -1.04 5.07
CA GLU A 272 15.69 -0.57 5.77
C GLU A 272 15.53 0.95 5.61
N ASP A 273 16.57 1.70 5.83
CA ASP A 273 16.59 3.16 5.68
C ASP A 273 16.24 3.59 4.24
N ASP A 274 16.70 2.87 3.23
CA ASP A 274 16.41 3.14 1.82
C ASP A 274 14.90 2.90 1.49
N LEU A 275 14.26 1.87 2.05
CA LEU A 275 12.83 1.63 1.84
C LEU A 275 11.97 2.72 2.49
N ASN A 276 12.30 3.09 3.72
CA ASN A 276 11.59 4.12 4.47
C ASN A 276 11.66 5.47 3.75
N GLU A 277 12.84 5.86 3.26
CA GLU A 277 13.02 7.08 2.49
C GLU A 277 12.20 7.07 1.18
N ARG A 278 12.28 6.00 0.41
CA ARG A 278 11.52 5.85 -0.84
C ARG A 278 10.00 5.86 -0.61
N PHE A 279 9.54 5.21 0.47
CA PHE A 279 8.13 5.22 0.83
C PHE A 279 7.67 6.65 1.14
N ARG A 280 8.40 7.35 2.01
CA ARG A 280 8.12 8.74 2.38
C ARG A 280 8.08 9.65 1.17
N ASP A 281 9.10 9.63 0.34
CA ASP A 281 9.25 10.55 -0.79
C ASP A 281 8.16 10.32 -1.83
N ARG A 282 7.79 9.06 -2.11
CA ARG A 282 6.67 8.75 -3.01
C ARG A 282 5.33 9.26 -2.50
N VAL A 283 5.07 9.14 -1.20
CA VAL A 283 3.85 9.68 -0.61
C VAL A 283 3.81 11.19 -0.75
N LEU A 284 4.92 11.86 -0.46
CA LEU A 284 5.03 13.32 -0.57
C LEU A 284 4.82 13.79 -2.01
N ASP A 285 5.53 13.22 -2.99
CA ASP A 285 5.39 13.54 -4.42
C ASP A 285 3.92 13.44 -4.89
N ASN A 286 3.23 12.37 -4.47
CA ASN A 286 1.86 12.15 -4.89
C ASN A 286 0.89 13.14 -4.21
N VAL A 287 1.10 13.47 -2.93
CA VAL A 287 0.30 14.51 -2.26
C VAL A 287 0.55 15.87 -2.92
N GLU A 288 1.81 16.25 -3.17
CA GLU A 288 2.18 17.49 -3.84
C GLU A 288 1.55 17.62 -5.22
N SER A 289 1.43 16.53 -5.97
CA SER A 289 0.76 16.52 -7.28
C SER A 289 -0.73 16.87 -7.22
N MET A 290 -1.33 16.88 -6.03
CA MET A 290 -2.75 17.18 -5.82
C MET A 290 -3.01 18.57 -5.24
N LEU A 291 -1.98 19.24 -4.72
CA LEU A 291 -2.06 20.55 -4.09
C LEU A 291 -1.89 21.69 -5.08
#